data_c11329a6017c6da7c78536f7695a8395
#
_entry.id   c11329a6017c6da7c78536f7695a8395
#
_cell.length_a   1.000
_cell.length_b   1.000
_cell.length_c   1.000
_cell.angle_alpha   90.00
_cell.angle_beta   90.00
_cell.angle_gamma   90.00
#
_symmetry.space_group_name_H-M   'P 1'
#
loop_
_entity.id
_entity.type
_entity.pdbx_description
1 polymer ?
#
loop_
_entity_poly.entity_id
_entity_poly.type
_entity_poly.pdbx_seq_one_letter_code
_entity_poly.pdbx_strand_id
1 'polypeptide(L)'
;WSPTYITISELFRNHSEKVVGDSIKLICDLHKIFTECTGIEESLDHFYGWGQLMLADFDDIDKNMADADKVFCNIKDYHALDDTSYLSEEQREMLKKFFDSFSDNHDTELKRRFVSLWSHFGDIYHSYNKRLEEQGIGYEGAVYREVATNKDIDFKYDRYIFVGFNMLQKVEQQLFETLKKQDKAFFYWDYDKAYMPDENQRNSNCAGHYIAMYQQQFPNLLDCERDDIYNNLHRKKQITYISSPTENAQAKYVSKWLGSNDRIKDGRHTAVVLCNEDILQPILHSLPDEADKVNITSGYQLGMTPIATLATHLLNLYTTGNRSKRNSYSLQFVNKVLRHPYARYISQQCGIIAACLQQHRQFYPSHQTLTDNGNDAGLCMLFPNSDYWNTAKGESANSKTAANATLLRQLCNVIKTVGVNAKDVKDALFQESTFRMYTVINRLLSLSECGDLDVDTTTLRRLIKQLVDSATIPFHGEPIVGIQIMGVLETRNLDFDHLLLLSCNEGNMPKGVNDSSFIPYSIRKAYGLTTIDNKVAIYSYYFHRLLQRSTDITIMYNNATDNGQTGEMSRFMLQFMIDSNFDIKHQSLLTQNKIATRKPT
;
A
#
# COMPACT_ATOMS: atom_id res chain seq x y z
N TRP A 1 -21.90 29.92 0.84
CA TRP A 1 -20.65 29.56 1.54
C TRP A 1 -20.53 28.06 1.53
N SER A 2 -19.42 27.53 1.00
CA SER A 2 -19.05 26.11 1.09
C SER A 2 -17.87 25.99 2.06
N PRO A 3 -17.86 25.00 2.96
CA PRO A 3 -16.70 24.73 3.78
C PRO A 3 -15.53 24.25 2.92
N THR A 4 -14.31 24.49 3.38
CA THR A 4 -13.11 23.90 2.80
C THR A 4 -12.90 22.54 3.44
N TYR A 5 -12.76 21.49 2.63
CA TYR A 5 -12.46 20.14 3.09
C TYR A 5 -10.95 19.89 2.97
N ILE A 6 -10.34 19.45 4.05
CA ILE A 6 -8.92 19.09 4.10
C ILE A 6 -8.75 17.80 4.91
N THR A 7 -7.72 17.03 4.60
CA THR A 7 -7.31 15.90 5.42
C THR A 7 -6.48 16.38 6.61
N ILE A 8 -6.38 15.54 7.65
CA ILE A 8 -5.52 15.85 8.80
C ILE A 8 -4.04 15.99 8.37
N SER A 9 -3.60 15.17 7.42
CA SER A 9 -2.27 15.26 6.81
C SER A 9 -2.01 16.61 6.15
N GLU A 10 -2.98 17.11 5.38
CA GLU A 10 -2.88 18.45 4.76
C GLU A 10 -2.88 19.55 5.81
N LEU A 11 -3.64 19.39 6.89
CA LEU A 11 -3.64 20.37 7.98
C LEU A 11 -2.24 20.49 8.59
N PHE A 12 -1.55 19.38 8.87
CA PHE A 12 -0.18 19.41 9.37
C PHE A 12 0.79 20.00 8.34
N ARG A 13 0.77 19.51 7.11
CA ARG A 13 1.69 19.96 6.05
C ARG A 13 1.56 21.45 5.73
N ASN A 14 0.35 22.00 5.81
CA ASN A 14 0.10 23.41 5.52
C ASN A 14 0.65 24.36 6.61
N HIS A 15 1.01 23.84 7.79
CA HIS A 15 1.51 24.62 8.93
C HIS A 15 2.95 24.25 9.31
N SER A 16 3.63 23.41 8.53
CA SER A 16 5.04 23.05 8.72
C SER A 16 5.92 23.86 7.78
N GLU A 17 7.12 24.21 8.24
CA GLU A 17 8.18 24.79 7.43
C GLU A 17 8.91 23.71 6.60
N LYS A 18 8.83 22.43 7.02
CA LYS A 18 9.46 21.29 6.35
C LYS A 18 8.53 20.69 5.29
N VAL A 19 9.12 20.19 4.24
CA VAL A 19 8.42 19.42 3.20
C VAL A 19 8.60 17.92 3.47
N VAL A 20 7.52 17.14 3.32
CA VAL A 20 7.64 15.67 3.41
C VAL A 20 8.52 15.16 2.26
N GLY A 21 9.65 14.54 2.62
CA GLY A 21 10.63 14.03 1.67
C GLY A 21 10.13 12.84 0.86
N ASP A 22 10.76 12.64 -0.29
CA ASP A 22 10.54 11.43 -1.10
C ASP A 22 10.94 10.18 -0.32
N SER A 23 10.08 9.15 -0.26
CA SER A 23 10.29 7.96 0.56
C SER A 23 11.58 7.19 0.22
N ILE A 24 11.99 7.18 -1.05
CA ILE A 24 13.24 6.53 -1.47
C ILE A 24 14.43 7.37 -1.02
N LYS A 25 14.36 8.69 -1.22
CA LYS A 25 15.40 9.62 -0.76
C LYS A 25 15.58 9.53 0.75
N LEU A 26 14.49 9.50 1.50
CA LEU A 26 14.52 9.35 2.96
C LEU A 26 15.28 8.08 3.38
N ILE A 27 15.05 6.94 2.72
CA ILE A 27 15.77 5.69 3.00
C ILE A 27 17.23 5.76 2.58
N CYS A 28 17.56 6.42 1.45
CA CYS A 28 18.93 6.62 1.02
C CYS A 28 19.71 7.50 2.00
N ASP A 29 19.11 8.58 2.50
CA ASP A 29 19.74 9.43 3.51
C ASP A 29 19.88 8.70 4.86
N LEU A 30 18.88 7.88 5.24
CA LEU A 30 18.96 7.04 6.43
C LEU A 30 20.09 6.01 6.33
N HIS A 31 20.28 5.40 5.15
CA HIS A 31 21.38 4.47 4.91
C HIS A 31 22.76 5.12 5.09
N LYS A 32 22.95 6.35 4.59
CA LYS A 32 24.19 7.10 4.78
C LYS A 32 24.47 7.33 6.26
N ILE A 33 23.47 7.80 7.02
CA ILE A 33 23.59 8.02 8.48
C ILE A 33 23.82 6.69 9.22
N PHE A 34 23.12 5.63 8.84
CA PHE A 34 23.33 4.30 9.41
C PHE A 34 24.79 3.85 9.27
N THR A 35 25.36 3.97 8.08
CA THR A 35 26.77 3.62 7.82
C THR A 35 27.73 4.53 8.61
N GLU A 36 27.47 5.83 8.69
CA GLU A 36 28.25 6.79 9.45
C GLU A 36 28.24 6.49 10.98
N CYS A 37 27.08 6.16 11.54
CA CYS A 37 26.94 5.91 12.98
C CYS A 37 27.43 4.53 13.41
N THR A 38 27.21 3.50 12.58
CA THR A 38 27.52 2.12 12.96
C THR A 38 28.88 1.64 12.46
N GLY A 39 29.45 2.28 11.43
CA GLY A 39 30.64 1.80 10.71
C GLY A 39 30.41 0.53 9.89
N ILE A 40 29.15 0.09 9.74
CA ILE A 40 28.80 -1.11 8.98
C ILE A 40 28.58 -0.71 7.52
N GLU A 41 29.44 -1.21 6.63
CA GLU A 41 29.32 -1.02 5.18
C GLU A 41 28.29 -2.03 4.62
N GLU A 42 27.00 -1.76 4.79
CA GLU A 42 25.93 -2.53 4.20
C GLU A 42 25.52 -1.93 2.86
N SER A 43 25.24 -2.79 1.87
CA SER A 43 24.73 -2.29 0.59
C SER A 43 23.27 -1.80 0.73
N LEU A 44 22.91 -0.76 -0.03
CA LEU A 44 21.56 -0.18 0.06
C LEU A 44 20.45 -1.20 -0.26
N ASP A 45 20.72 -2.23 -1.08
CA ASP A 45 19.71 -3.25 -1.40
C ASP A 45 19.39 -4.17 -0.21
N HIS A 46 20.36 -4.50 0.59
CA HIS A 46 20.12 -5.22 1.83
C HIS A 46 19.51 -4.32 2.90
N PHE A 47 19.96 -3.07 2.98
CA PHE A 47 19.46 -2.11 3.95
C PHE A 47 18.03 -1.64 3.65
N TYR A 48 17.56 -1.63 2.39
CA TYR A 48 16.32 -0.95 2.00
C TYR A 48 15.10 -1.41 2.79
N GLY A 49 14.88 -2.72 2.95
CA GLY A 49 13.80 -3.26 3.76
C GLY A 49 13.91 -2.89 5.25
N TRP A 50 15.13 -2.87 5.77
CA TRP A 50 15.44 -2.43 7.13
C TRP A 50 15.22 -0.94 7.32
N GLY A 51 15.68 -0.16 6.35
CA GLY A 51 15.49 1.28 6.33
C GLY A 51 14.02 1.66 6.35
N GLN A 52 13.17 0.93 5.64
CA GLN A 52 11.72 1.14 5.68
C GLN A 52 11.16 0.88 7.08
N LEU A 53 11.56 -0.21 7.73
CA LEU A 53 11.13 -0.52 9.11
C LEU A 53 11.61 0.52 10.11
N MET A 54 12.88 0.90 10.03
CA MET A 54 13.48 1.89 10.92
C MET A 54 12.80 3.25 10.74
N LEU A 55 12.54 3.66 9.52
CA LEU A 55 11.83 4.89 9.21
C LEU A 55 10.39 4.86 9.74
N ALA A 56 9.71 3.72 9.64
CA ALA A 56 8.36 3.54 10.18
C ALA A 56 8.34 3.61 11.72
N ASP A 57 9.37 3.07 12.39
CA ASP A 57 9.51 3.18 13.84
C ASP A 57 9.81 4.62 14.29
N PHE A 58 10.66 5.35 13.57
CA PHE A 58 10.92 6.77 13.81
C PHE A 58 9.66 7.62 13.59
N ASP A 59 8.92 7.33 12.53
CA ASP A 59 7.64 7.99 12.24
C ASP A 59 6.62 7.77 13.37
N ASP A 60 6.53 6.56 13.90
CA ASP A 60 5.62 6.21 15.00
C ASP A 60 6.05 6.85 16.34
N ILE A 61 7.37 6.93 16.62
CA ILE A 61 7.91 7.67 17.78
C ILE A 61 7.48 9.12 17.73
N ASP A 62 7.63 9.78 16.58
CA ASP A 62 7.31 11.19 16.43
C ASP A 62 5.80 11.45 16.47
N LYS A 63 5.01 10.65 15.78
CA LYS A 63 3.55 10.74 15.78
C LYS A 63 2.95 10.52 17.16
N ASN A 64 3.60 9.70 17.99
CA ASN A 64 3.19 9.51 19.38
C ASN A 64 3.95 10.37 20.39
N MET A 65 4.77 11.34 19.94
CA MET A 65 5.52 12.27 20.79
C MET A 65 6.34 11.55 21.87
N ALA A 66 6.80 10.32 21.56
CA ALA A 66 7.60 9.56 22.50
C ALA A 66 9.04 10.10 22.57
N ASP A 67 9.69 9.88 23.70
CA ASP A 67 11.08 10.22 23.93
C ASP A 67 11.97 9.11 23.34
N ALA A 68 12.61 9.40 22.21
CA ALA A 68 13.44 8.44 21.49
C ALA A 68 14.59 7.89 22.34
N ASP A 69 15.21 8.75 23.18
CA ASP A 69 16.32 8.35 24.05
C ASP A 69 15.86 7.32 25.09
N LYS A 70 14.66 7.47 25.62
CA LYS A 70 14.07 6.50 26.56
C LYS A 70 13.65 5.22 25.85
N VAL A 71 13.03 5.33 24.68
CA VAL A 71 12.62 4.18 23.88
C VAL A 71 13.83 3.30 23.55
N PHE A 72 14.92 3.89 23.08
CA PHE A 72 16.11 3.15 22.66
C PHE A 72 17.06 2.74 23.80
N CYS A 73 17.05 3.43 24.94
CA CYS A 73 17.85 3.05 26.11
C CYS A 73 17.37 1.80 26.86
N ASN A 74 16.06 1.52 26.87
CA ASN A 74 15.49 0.47 27.71
C ASN A 74 15.66 -0.96 27.18
N ILE A 75 16.21 -1.16 25.99
CA ILE A 75 16.44 -2.52 25.42
C ILE A 75 17.71 -3.18 25.95
N LYS A 76 18.37 -2.62 26.93
CA LYS A 76 19.44 -3.33 27.65
C LYS A 76 18.91 -4.50 28.52
N ASP A 77 17.59 -4.65 28.69
CA ASP A 77 17.00 -5.78 29.38
C ASP A 77 16.90 -7.00 28.44
N TYR A 78 17.80 -7.96 28.65
CA TYR A 78 17.92 -9.19 27.89
C TYR A 78 16.64 -10.01 27.74
N HIS A 79 15.68 -9.84 28.67
CA HIS A 79 14.40 -10.58 28.70
C HIS A 79 13.41 -10.12 27.62
N ALA A 80 13.49 -8.89 27.15
CA ALA A 80 12.61 -8.39 26.08
C ALA A 80 12.98 -8.94 24.69
N LEU A 81 14.22 -9.41 24.52
CA LEU A 81 14.72 -9.96 23.27
C LEU A 81 14.50 -11.47 23.12
N ASP A 82 14.05 -12.16 24.19
CA ASP A 82 13.71 -13.60 24.12
C ASP A 82 12.39 -13.84 23.40
N ASP A 83 11.52 -12.85 23.32
CA ASP A 83 10.26 -12.93 22.57
C ASP A 83 10.42 -12.36 21.16
N THR A 84 10.75 -13.22 20.19
CA THR A 84 10.77 -12.89 18.76
C THR A 84 9.42 -13.12 18.08
N SER A 85 8.35 -13.36 18.84
CA SER A 85 7.01 -13.64 18.33
C SER A 85 6.41 -12.46 17.56
N TYR A 86 6.93 -11.24 17.76
CA TYR A 86 6.52 -10.03 17.07
C TYR A 86 7.07 -9.89 15.64
N LEU A 87 8.01 -10.76 15.23
CA LEU A 87 8.58 -10.77 13.88
C LEU A 87 7.89 -11.82 13.02
N SER A 88 7.53 -11.46 11.78
CA SER A 88 7.07 -12.46 10.80
C SER A 88 8.21 -13.41 10.41
N GLU A 89 7.85 -14.58 9.87
CA GLU A 89 8.83 -15.60 9.48
C GLU A 89 9.79 -15.09 8.38
N GLU A 90 9.29 -14.29 7.42
CA GLU A 90 10.11 -13.61 6.41
C GLU A 90 11.10 -12.62 7.02
N GLN A 91 10.75 -12.00 8.12
CA GLN A 91 11.60 -11.02 8.79
C GLN A 91 12.63 -11.67 9.70
N ARG A 92 12.27 -12.79 10.33
CA ARG A 92 13.26 -13.65 10.99
C ARG A 92 14.29 -14.16 9.98
N GLU A 93 13.85 -14.58 8.78
CA GLU A 93 14.77 -14.96 7.71
C GLU A 93 15.62 -13.79 7.19
N MET A 94 15.04 -12.61 7.06
CA MET A 94 15.76 -11.40 6.66
C MET A 94 16.76 -10.98 7.73
N LEU A 95 16.37 -10.98 9.02
CA LEU A 95 17.26 -10.81 10.18
C LEU A 95 18.39 -11.85 10.14
N LYS A 96 18.02 -13.11 9.96
CA LYS A 96 18.97 -14.20 9.88
C LYS A 96 19.95 -14.01 8.73
N LYS A 97 19.49 -13.66 7.53
CA LYS A 97 20.36 -13.35 6.37
C LYS A 97 21.25 -12.12 6.59
N PHE A 98 20.71 -11.08 7.21
CA PHE A 98 21.47 -9.88 7.57
C PHE A 98 22.62 -10.24 8.53
N PHE A 99 22.32 -11.02 9.57
CA PHE A 99 23.32 -11.43 10.55
C PHE A 99 24.20 -12.63 10.11
N ASP A 100 23.69 -13.52 9.24
CA ASP A 100 24.49 -14.60 8.64
C ASP A 100 25.58 -14.04 7.70
N SER A 101 25.39 -12.85 7.11
CA SER A 101 26.45 -12.16 6.38
C SER A 101 27.64 -11.75 7.28
N PHE A 102 27.48 -11.81 8.62
CA PHE A 102 28.47 -11.38 9.60
C PHE A 102 29.07 -12.52 10.44
N SER A 103 28.48 -13.72 10.53
CA SER A 103 29.10 -14.88 11.19
C SER A 103 28.38 -16.21 11.02
N ASP A 104 29.15 -17.27 10.99
CA ASP A 104 28.74 -18.67 10.81
C ASP A 104 28.25 -19.39 12.07
N ASN A 105 28.05 -18.76 13.24
CA ASN A 105 27.67 -19.49 14.46
C ASN A 105 26.84 -18.73 15.52
N HIS A 106 25.72 -19.35 15.91
CA HIS A 106 24.95 -19.30 17.16
C HIS A 106 24.05 -18.10 17.52
N ASP A 107 22.81 -18.42 17.95
CA ASP A 107 21.75 -17.51 18.43
C ASP A 107 22.22 -16.44 19.45
N THR A 108 23.17 -16.77 20.30
CA THR A 108 23.72 -15.85 21.32
C THR A 108 24.54 -14.70 20.72
N GLU A 109 25.18 -14.90 19.61
CA GLU A 109 25.98 -13.86 18.94
C GLU A 109 25.10 -12.93 18.11
N LEU A 110 24.04 -13.46 17.52
CA LEU A 110 22.98 -12.70 16.86
C LEU A 110 22.33 -11.71 17.83
N LYS A 111 21.97 -12.16 19.02
CA LYS A 111 21.41 -11.30 20.07
C LYS A 111 22.38 -10.18 20.47
N ARG A 112 23.66 -10.47 20.66
CA ARG A 112 24.67 -9.47 21.00
C ARG A 112 24.85 -8.42 19.90
N ARG A 113 24.85 -8.84 18.64
CA ARG A 113 24.98 -7.92 17.50
C ARG A 113 23.73 -7.05 17.35
N PHE A 114 22.54 -7.63 17.54
CA PHE A 114 21.31 -6.85 17.56
C PHE A 114 21.32 -5.81 18.68
N VAL A 115 21.71 -6.16 19.90
CA VAL A 115 21.81 -5.23 21.04
C VAL A 115 22.86 -4.15 20.77
N SER A 116 24.00 -4.52 20.15
CA SER A 116 25.02 -3.56 19.74
C SER A 116 24.49 -2.59 18.68
N LEU A 117 23.79 -3.10 17.66
CA LEU A 117 23.16 -2.27 16.64
C LEU A 117 22.08 -1.36 17.25
N TRP A 118 21.28 -1.93 18.14
CA TRP A 118 20.23 -1.18 18.83
C TRP A 118 20.76 -0.01 19.65
N SER A 119 21.93 -0.15 20.25
CA SER A 119 22.54 0.95 21.01
C SER A 119 22.88 2.18 20.17
N HIS A 120 22.93 2.04 18.84
CA HIS A 120 23.16 3.15 17.91
C HIS A 120 21.86 3.80 17.40
N PHE A 121 20.68 3.20 17.67
CA PHE A 121 19.43 3.72 17.08
C PHE A 121 19.06 5.13 17.57
N GLY A 122 19.37 5.47 18.82
CA GLY A 122 19.22 6.85 19.32
C GLY A 122 20.09 7.84 18.55
N ASP A 123 21.38 7.50 18.37
CA ASP A 123 22.32 8.34 17.61
C ASP A 123 21.92 8.46 16.14
N ILE A 124 21.46 7.35 15.54
CA ILE A 124 20.95 7.35 14.16
C ILE A 124 19.72 8.26 14.06
N TYR A 125 18.76 8.15 14.98
CA TYR A 125 17.56 8.97 14.99
C TYR A 125 17.89 10.47 15.06
N HIS A 126 18.76 10.88 15.97
CA HIS A 126 19.13 12.29 16.13
C HIS A 126 19.95 12.81 14.93
N SER A 127 20.93 12.05 14.47
CA SER A 127 21.76 12.43 13.32
C SER A 127 20.94 12.52 12.04
N TYR A 128 19.99 11.60 11.87
CA TYR A 128 19.10 11.57 10.73
C TYR A 128 18.14 12.78 10.72
N ASN A 129 17.47 13.05 11.83
CA ASN A 129 16.60 14.22 11.95
C ASN A 129 17.34 15.53 11.71
N LYS A 130 18.57 15.67 12.26
CA LYS A 130 19.42 16.84 12.01
C LYS A 130 19.74 17.01 10.52
N ARG A 131 20.13 15.92 9.85
CA ARG A 131 20.44 15.95 8.40
C ARG A 131 19.23 16.32 7.55
N LEU A 132 18.04 15.82 7.89
CA LEU A 132 16.80 16.17 7.20
C LEU A 132 16.42 17.65 7.42
N GLU A 133 16.62 18.15 8.64
CA GLU A 133 16.37 19.55 9.00
C GLU A 133 17.27 20.49 8.19
N GLU A 134 18.56 20.17 8.04
CA GLU A 134 19.49 20.94 7.21
C GLU A 134 19.07 21.00 5.74
N GLN A 135 18.30 20.00 5.26
CA GLN A 135 17.75 19.95 3.91
C GLN A 135 16.34 20.59 3.78
N GLY A 136 15.73 21.01 4.89
CA GLY A 136 14.35 21.53 4.92
C GLY A 136 13.27 20.46 4.61
N ILE A 137 13.61 19.17 4.80
CA ILE A 137 12.69 18.05 4.60
C ILE A 137 12.50 17.25 5.89
N GLY A 138 11.46 16.42 5.94
CA GLY A 138 11.19 15.50 7.03
C GLY A 138 10.38 14.29 6.57
N TYR A 139 10.34 13.23 7.37
CA TYR A 139 9.29 12.22 7.22
C TYR A 139 8.01 12.72 7.91
N GLU A 140 6.90 12.05 7.67
CA GLU A 140 5.57 12.56 8.05
C GLU A 140 5.46 12.82 9.56
N GLY A 141 5.93 11.90 10.42
CA GLY A 141 5.92 12.04 11.87
C GLY A 141 6.75 13.23 12.37
N ALA A 142 7.92 13.46 11.77
CA ALA A 142 8.76 14.61 12.12
C ALA A 142 8.07 15.95 11.80
N VAL A 143 7.39 16.03 10.65
CA VAL A 143 6.58 17.18 10.24
C VAL A 143 5.40 17.39 11.21
N TYR A 144 4.72 16.31 11.60
CA TYR A 144 3.58 16.40 12.52
C TYR A 144 4.03 16.81 13.92
N ARG A 145 5.14 16.26 14.42
CA ARG A 145 5.70 16.62 15.73
C ARG A 145 6.12 18.07 15.79
N GLU A 146 6.75 18.60 14.74
CA GLU A 146 7.10 20.01 14.62
C GLU A 146 5.86 20.90 14.80
N VAL A 147 4.82 20.64 14.02
CA VAL A 147 3.58 21.43 14.08
C VAL A 147 2.89 21.28 15.45
N ALA A 148 2.80 20.07 15.99
CA ALA A 148 2.16 19.82 17.28
C ALA A 148 2.87 20.50 18.45
N THR A 149 4.21 20.67 18.37
CA THR A 149 5.01 21.33 19.43
C THR A 149 5.11 22.84 19.29
N ASN A 150 4.87 23.37 18.09
CA ASN A 150 4.91 24.80 17.83
C ASN A 150 3.66 25.49 18.42
N LYS A 151 3.85 26.38 19.39
CA LYS A 151 2.78 27.11 20.07
C LYS A 151 2.33 28.38 19.34
N ASP A 152 3.15 28.86 18.42
CA ASP A 152 2.98 30.16 17.76
C ASP A 152 2.35 30.01 16.36
N ILE A 153 1.68 28.89 16.09
CA ILE A 153 1.03 28.65 14.80
C ILE A 153 -0.21 29.55 14.66
N ASP A 154 -0.23 30.33 13.59
CA ASP A 154 -1.42 31.06 13.16
C ASP A 154 -2.31 30.18 12.28
N PHE A 155 -3.43 29.74 12.84
CA PHE A 155 -4.41 28.94 12.13
C PHE A 155 -5.34 29.84 11.31
N LYS A 156 -5.31 29.64 9.99
CA LYS A 156 -5.97 30.45 8.96
C LYS A 156 -7.49 30.62 9.16
N TYR A 157 -8.17 29.59 9.67
CA TYR A 157 -9.63 29.56 9.75
C TYR A 157 -10.11 29.86 11.19
N ASP A 158 -11.28 30.49 11.30
CA ASP A 158 -11.93 30.77 12.57
C ASP A 158 -12.51 29.50 13.21
N ARG A 159 -12.84 28.50 12.39
CA ARG A 159 -13.47 27.25 12.84
C ARG A 159 -12.89 26.05 12.11
N TYR A 160 -12.54 25.02 12.86
CA TYR A 160 -12.11 23.71 12.39
C TYR A 160 -13.09 22.67 12.89
N ILE A 161 -13.69 21.92 11.96
CA ILE A 161 -14.70 20.91 12.25
C ILE A 161 -14.08 19.54 11.99
N PHE A 162 -13.95 18.76 13.06
CA PHE A 162 -13.36 17.41 13.02
C PHE A 162 -14.49 16.37 13.01
N VAL A 163 -14.55 15.55 11.97
CA VAL A 163 -15.63 14.59 11.75
C VAL A 163 -15.09 13.20 11.47
N GLY A 164 -15.65 12.17 12.11
CA GLY A 164 -15.43 10.76 11.78
C GLY A 164 -14.05 10.21 12.18
N PHE A 165 -13.39 10.81 13.16
CA PHE A 165 -12.18 10.26 13.74
C PHE A 165 -12.50 9.08 14.66
N ASN A 166 -11.53 8.18 14.83
CA ASN A 166 -11.61 7.09 15.80
C ASN A 166 -10.38 7.15 16.71
N MET A 167 -9.30 6.44 16.39
CA MET A 167 -8.06 6.53 17.13
C MET A 167 -7.28 7.78 16.69
N LEU A 168 -6.77 8.54 17.66
CA LEU A 168 -5.93 9.72 17.46
C LEU A 168 -4.50 9.44 17.92
N GLN A 169 -3.53 9.81 17.11
CA GLN A 169 -2.14 9.87 17.50
C GLN A 169 -1.91 11.04 18.48
N LYS A 170 -0.85 11.01 19.27
CA LYS A 170 -0.62 12.09 20.27
C LYS A 170 -0.39 13.46 19.64
N VAL A 171 0.24 13.52 18.48
CA VAL A 171 0.38 14.78 17.72
C VAL A 171 -0.97 15.36 17.31
N GLU A 172 -1.92 14.51 16.90
CA GLU A 172 -3.28 14.94 16.56
C GLU A 172 -4.05 15.42 17.79
N GLN A 173 -3.94 14.70 18.90
CA GLN A 173 -4.53 15.12 20.18
C GLN A 173 -4.00 16.48 20.61
N GLN A 174 -2.69 16.70 20.52
CA GLN A 174 -2.05 17.97 20.87
C GLN A 174 -2.52 19.12 19.96
N LEU A 175 -2.64 18.87 18.67
CA LEU A 175 -3.18 19.84 17.70
C LEU A 175 -4.64 20.19 18.04
N PHE A 176 -5.47 19.19 18.34
CA PHE A 176 -6.87 19.38 18.71
C PHE A 176 -7.00 20.16 20.00
N GLU A 177 -6.15 19.88 21.00
CA GLU A 177 -6.10 20.66 22.24
C GLU A 177 -5.72 22.12 22.00
N THR A 178 -4.75 22.36 21.14
CA THR A 178 -4.31 23.72 20.78
C THR A 178 -5.45 24.50 20.13
N LEU A 179 -6.12 23.91 19.16
CA LEU A 179 -7.29 24.53 18.50
C LEU A 179 -8.48 24.69 19.44
N LYS A 180 -8.71 23.75 20.36
CA LYS A 180 -9.75 23.85 21.39
C LYS A 180 -9.48 24.99 22.36
N LYS A 181 -8.23 25.18 22.80
CA LYS A 181 -7.83 26.32 23.68
C LYS A 181 -8.04 27.67 22.99
N GLN A 182 -8.04 27.71 21.66
CA GLN A 182 -8.31 28.91 20.86
C GLN A 182 -9.80 29.07 20.51
N ASP A 183 -10.69 28.21 21.03
CA ASP A 183 -12.13 28.17 20.72
C ASP A 183 -12.42 27.95 19.21
N LYS A 184 -11.47 27.35 18.48
CA LYS A 184 -11.57 27.11 17.04
C LYS A 184 -11.97 25.66 16.68
N ALA A 185 -11.98 24.69 17.61
CA ALA A 185 -12.20 23.27 17.35
C ALA A 185 -13.61 22.79 17.69
N PHE A 186 -14.24 22.07 16.76
CA PHE A 186 -15.56 21.49 16.91
C PHE A 186 -15.52 20.02 16.52
N PHE A 187 -16.08 19.10 17.36
CA PHE A 187 -15.95 17.66 17.20
C PHE A 187 -17.29 16.98 16.97
N TYR A 188 -17.32 16.08 15.98
CA TYR A 188 -18.45 15.24 15.66
C TYR A 188 -17.97 13.79 15.55
N TRP A 189 -18.37 12.96 16.55
CA TRP A 189 -18.01 11.56 16.63
C TRP A 189 -19.11 10.68 16.04
N ASP A 190 -18.75 9.72 15.19
CA ASP A 190 -19.66 8.72 14.64
C ASP A 190 -19.47 7.39 15.36
N TYR A 191 -20.49 6.94 16.08
CA TYR A 191 -20.50 5.69 16.83
C TYR A 191 -21.92 5.14 16.98
N ASP A 192 -22.05 3.94 17.53
CA ASP A 192 -23.32 3.38 17.95
C ASP A 192 -23.23 2.94 19.42
N LYS A 193 -24.28 3.19 20.19
CA LYS A 193 -24.36 2.84 21.62
C LYS A 193 -24.08 1.36 21.87
N ALA A 194 -24.38 0.48 20.91
CA ALA A 194 -24.23 -0.98 21.04
C ALA A 194 -22.78 -1.44 21.22
N TYR A 195 -21.80 -0.73 20.72
CA TYR A 195 -20.38 -1.09 20.86
C TYR A 195 -19.57 -0.10 21.71
N MET A 196 -20.24 0.87 22.31
CA MET A 196 -19.58 1.72 23.30
C MET A 196 -19.37 0.97 24.61
N PRO A 197 -18.27 1.23 25.33
CA PRO A 197 -18.03 0.62 26.64
C PRO A 197 -19.16 0.96 27.62
N ASP A 198 -19.75 -0.06 28.23
CA ASP A 198 -20.71 0.08 29.34
C ASP A 198 -20.03 -0.34 30.65
N GLU A 199 -20.26 0.41 31.74
CA GLU A 199 -19.71 0.13 33.05
C GLU A 199 -20.11 -1.26 33.60
N ASN A 200 -21.24 -1.80 33.13
CA ASN A 200 -21.83 -3.07 33.59
C ASN A 200 -21.65 -4.26 32.62
N GLN A 201 -21.24 -4.01 31.39
CA GLN A 201 -20.98 -5.07 30.41
C GLN A 201 -19.49 -5.22 30.21
N ARG A 202 -18.99 -6.46 30.39
CA ARG A 202 -17.67 -6.89 29.90
C ARG A 202 -17.73 -7.01 28.38
N ASN A 203 -17.91 -5.89 27.69
CA ASN A 203 -17.87 -5.87 26.24
C ASN A 203 -16.47 -6.28 25.78
N SER A 204 -16.36 -7.44 25.17
CA SER A 204 -15.15 -7.90 24.50
C SER A 204 -14.83 -7.04 23.25
N ASN A 205 -15.76 -6.16 22.87
CA ASN A 205 -15.67 -5.33 21.68
C ASN A 205 -14.89 -4.05 21.95
N CYS A 206 -13.75 -3.90 21.28
CA CYS A 206 -12.90 -2.72 21.41
C CYS A 206 -13.24 -1.58 20.42
N ALA A 207 -14.31 -1.69 19.63
CA ALA A 207 -14.66 -0.73 18.58
C ALA A 207 -14.90 0.70 19.11
N GLY A 208 -15.60 0.85 20.24
CA GLY A 208 -15.93 2.15 20.84
C GLY A 208 -14.87 2.69 21.81
N HIS A 209 -13.83 1.92 22.10
CA HIS A 209 -12.88 2.21 23.18
C HIS A 209 -12.25 3.60 23.07
N TYR A 210 -11.69 3.93 21.91
CA TYR A 210 -11.01 5.20 21.70
C TYR A 210 -11.96 6.39 21.68
N ILE A 211 -13.12 6.23 21.03
CA ILE A 211 -14.12 7.30 20.99
C ILE A 211 -14.60 7.63 22.39
N ALA A 212 -14.89 6.63 23.23
CA ALA A 212 -15.29 6.85 24.62
C ALA A 212 -14.22 7.60 25.43
N MET A 213 -12.95 7.24 25.22
CA MET A 213 -11.83 7.92 25.88
C MET A 213 -11.71 9.38 25.42
N TYR A 214 -11.82 9.63 24.11
CA TYR A 214 -11.63 11.00 23.60
C TYR A 214 -12.82 11.92 23.81
N GLN A 215 -14.05 11.41 23.93
CA GLN A 215 -15.23 12.23 24.22
C GLN A 215 -15.13 13.00 25.54
N GLN A 216 -14.37 12.50 26.51
CA GLN A 216 -14.11 13.20 27.76
C GLN A 216 -13.27 14.48 27.53
N GLN A 217 -12.33 14.42 26.60
CA GLN A 217 -11.42 15.53 26.29
C GLN A 217 -11.95 16.40 25.15
N PHE A 218 -12.57 15.79 24.15
CA PHE A 218 -13.12 16.41 22.95
C PHE A 218 -14.63 16.11 22.86
N PRO A 219 -15.49 16.85 23.57
CA PRO A 219 -16.92 16.57 23.64
C PRO A 219 -17.58 16.57 22.25
N ASN A 220 -18.50 15.63 22.06
CA ASN A 220 -19.35 15.60 20.87
C ASN A 220 -20.33 16.76 20.88
N LEU A 221 -20.46 17.48 19.78
CA LEU A 221 -21.41 18.59 19.66
C LEU A 221 -22.83 18.15 19.32
N LEU A 222 -23.00 16.92 18.78
CA LEU A 222 -24.32 16.35 18.60
C LEU A 222 -24.82 15.79 19.93
N ASP A 223 -26.14 15.92 20.12
CA ASP A 223 -26.83 15.35 21.27
C ASP A 223 -26.70 13.82 21.26
N CYS A 224 -26.08 13.25 22.29
CA CYS A 224 -25.82 11.83 22.44
C CYS A 224 -27.10 10.99 22.61
N GLU A 225 -28.23 11.63 22.95
CA GLU A 225 -29.54 10.94 23.08
C GLU A 225 -30.28 10.78 21.76
N ARG A 226 -29.72 11.26 20.65
CA ARG A 226 -30.29 11.06 19.31
C ARG A 226 -30.18 9.61 18.85
N ASP A 227 -31.20 8.83 19.11
CA ASP A 227 -31.30 7.42 18.72
C ASP A 227 -31.32 7.20 17.19
N ASP A 228 -31.75 8.20 16.43
CA ASP A 228 -31.68 8.15 14.96
C ASP A 228 -30.23 8.10 14.43
N ILE A 229 -29.27 8.59 15.21
CA ILE A 229 -27.83 8.60 14.86
C ILE A 229 -27.07 7.51 15.59
N TYR A 230 -27.29 7.33 16.89
CA TYR A 230 -26.42 6.55 17.79
C TYR A 230 -26.99 5.20 18.24
N ASN A 231 -28.15 4.77 17.72
CA ASN A 231 -28.80 3.50 18.08
C ASN A 231 -29.34 2.77 16.84
N ASN A 232 -28.49 2.60 15.83
CA ASN A 232 -28.86 1.99 14.57
C ASN A 232 -28.57 0.49 14.50
N LEU A 233 -27.57 0.03 15.27
CA LEU A 233 -27.15 -1.37 15.23
C LEU A 233 -28.27 -2.30 15.70
N HIS A 234 -29.12 -1.88 16.62
CA HIS A 234 -30.27 -2.65 17.13
C HIS A 234 -31.47 -2.74 16.17
N ARG A 235 -31.48 -1.95 15.08
CA ARG A 235 -32.56 -2.02 14.09
C ARG A 235 -32.61 -3.40 13.44
N LYS A 236 -33.80 -3.80 12.98
CA LYS A 236 -34.01 -5.07 12.27
C LYS A 236 -33.10 -5.15 11.04
N LYS A 237 -32.29 -6.19 10.96
CA LYS A 237 -31.33 -6.46 9.89
C LYS A 237 -31.53 -7.86 9.32
N GLN A 238 -31.28 -8.02 8.02
CA GLN A 238 -31.12 -9.34 7.39
C GLN A 238 -29.63 -9.61 7.23
N ILE A 239 -29.13 -10.59 7.95
CA ILE A 239 -27.70 -10.91 7.95
C ILE A 239 -27.49 -12.33 7.43
N THR A 240 -26.61 -12.48 6.45
CA THR A 240 -26.26 -13.77 5.86
C THR A 240 -24.75 -13.93 5.82
N TYR A 241 -24.23 -15.00 6.41
CA TYR A 241 -22.85 -15.42 6.29
C TYR A 241 -22.72 -16.53 5.25
N ILE A 242 -21.81 -16.39 4.30
CA ILE A 242 -21.61 -17.35 3.21
C ILE A 242 -20.17 -17.84 3.19
N SER A 243 -19.99 -19.14 3.43
CA SER A 243 -18.69 -19.78 3.20
C SER A 243 -18.49 -20.09 1.72
N SER A 244 -17.31 -19.85 1.20
CA SER A 244 -16.93 -20.07 -0.20
C SER A 244 -15.65 -20.88 -0.30
N PRO A 245 -15.51 -21.79 -1.26
CA PRO A 245 -14.28 -22.55 -1.43
C PRO A 245 -13.14 -21.70 -2.03
N THR A 246 -13.43 -20.62 -2.76
CA THR A 246 -12.43 -19.74 -3.39
C THR A 246 -12.93 -18.31 -3.52
N GLU A 247 -11.99 -17.35 -3.61
CA GLU A 247 -12.30 -15.94 -3.88
C GLU A 247 -12.96 -15.74 -5.25
N ASN A 248 -12.56 -16.52 -6.26
CA ASN A 248 -13.17 -16.45 -7.58
C ASN A 248 -14.66 -16.89 -7.57
N ALA A 249 -15.03 -17.83 -6.69
CA ALA A 249 -16.43 -18.19 -6.49
C ALA A 249 -17.22 -17.05 -5.81
N GLN A 250 -16.60 -16.31 -4.89
CA GLN A 250 -17.19 -15.11 -4.31
C GLN A 250 -17.43 -14.03 -5.37
N ALA A 251 -16.42 -13.77 -6.22
CA ALA A 251 -16.56 -12.80 -7.31
C ALA A 251 -17.73 -13.13 -8.25
N LYS A 252 -17.89 -14.40 -8.64
CA LYS A 252 -19.03 -14.85 -9.46
C LYS A 252 -20.38 -14.72 -8.75
N TYR A 253 -20.41 -14.81 -7.43
CA TYR A 253 -21.64 -14.67 -6.66
C TYR A 253 -22.15 -13.22 -6.65
N VAL A 254 -21.29 -12.22 -6.87
CA VAL A 254 -21.66 -10.78 -6.92
C VAL A 254 -22.79 -10.53 -7.90
N SER A 255 -22.75 -11.09 -9.11
CA SER A 255 -23.81 -10.95 -10.12
C SER A 255 -25.16 -11.46 -9.61
N LYS A 256 -25.18 -12.63 -8.98
CA LYS A 256 -26.40 -13.20 -8.40
C LYS A 256 -26.94 -12.34 -7.25
N TRP A 257 -26.04 -11.83 -6.40
CA TRP A 257 -26.39 -10.99 -5.26
C TRP A 257 -26.98 -9.66 -5.71
N LEU A 258 -26.36 -9.00 -6.69
CA LEU A 258 -26.83 -7.74 -7.25
C LEU A 258 -28.18 -7.88 -7.96
N GLY A 259 -28.44 -8.98 -8.65
CA GLY A 259 -29.69 -9.23 -9.37
C GLY A 259 -30.92 -9.47 -8.48
N SER A 260 -30.78 -9.37 -7.14
CA SER A 260 -31.87 -9.57 -6.18
C SER A 260 -32.06 -8.34 -5.28
N ASN A 261 -33.26 -8.22 -4.68
CA ASN A 261 -33.61 -7.18 -3.69
C ASN A 261 -33.44 -5.73 -4.21
N ASP A 262 -33.66 -5.48 -5.49
CA ASP A 262 -33.54 -4.16 -6.14
C ASP A 262 -32.18 -3.45 -5.95
N ARG A 263 -31.13 -4.17 -5.56
CA ARG A 263 -29.79 -3.64 -5.21
C ARG A 263 -29.15 -2.85 -6.34
N ILE A 264 -29.41 -3.20 -7.61
CA ILE A 264 -28.94 -2.44 -8.77
C ILE A 264 -29.65 -1.09 -8.87
N LYS A 265 -30.96 -1.07 -8.63
CA LYS A 265 -31.76 0.17 -8.68
C LYS A 265 -31.36 1.14 -7.58
N ASP A 266 -31.06 0.61 -6.39
CA ASP A 266 -30.60 1.37 -5.23
C ASP A 266 -29.08 1.58 -5.25
N GLY A 267 -28.46 1.58 -6.43
CA GLY A 267 -27.01 1.51 -6.65
C GLY A 267 -26.19 2.39 -5.71
N ARG A 268 -26.58 3.63 -5.46
CA ARG A 268 -25.90 4.54 -4.53
C ARG A 268 -25.91 4.03 -3.07
N HIS A 269 -26.91 3.26 -2.66
CA HIS A 269 -27.04 2.68 -1.33
C HIS A 269 -26.57 1.22 -1.26
N THR A 270 -25.98 0.73 -2.35
CA THR A 270 -25.46 -0.62 -2.48
C THR A 270 -23.94 -0.61 -2.54
N ALA A 271 -23.29 -1.30 -1.61
CA ALA A 271 -21.84 -1.43 -1.58
C ALA A 271 -21.37 -2.89 -1.67
N VAL A 272 -20.35 -3.10 -2.49
CA VAL A 272 -19.52 -4.32 -2.54
C VAL A 272 -18.16 -3.96 -1.96
N VAL A 273 -17.88 -4.44 -0.77
CA VAL A 273 -16.68 -4.09 0.00
C VAL A 273 -15.67 -5.23 -0.05
N LEU A 274 -14.43 -4.89 -0.41
CA LEU A 274 -13.33 -5.82 -0.60
C LEU A 274 -12.42 -5.80 0.62
N CYS A 275 -12.41 -6.89 1.40
CA CYS A 275 -11.41 -7.08 2.45
C CYS A 275 -10.05 -7.46 1.85
N ASN A 276 -10.07 -8.13 0.67
CA ASN A 276 -8.90 -8.34 -0.18
C ASN A 276 -9.14 -7.66 -1.53
N GLU A 277 -8.36 -6.63 -1.85
CA GLU A 277 -8.52 -5.83 -3.08
C GLU A 277 -8.04 -6.55 -4.34
N ASP A 278 -7.25 -7.62 -4.21
CA ASP A 278 -6.76 -8.41 -5.34
C ASP A 278 -7.88 -9.08 -6.15
N ILE A 279 -9.07 -9.24 -5.54
CA ILE A 279 -10.26 -9.81 -6.22
C ILE A 279 -11.03 -8.79 -7.06
N LEU A 280 -10.60 -7.54 -7.13
CA LEU A 280 -11.30 -6.49 -7.89
C LEU A 280 -11.52 -6.90 -9.36
N GLN A 281 -10.50 -7.42 -10.03
CA GLN A 281 -10.58 -7.81 -11.44
C GLN A 281 -11.62 -8.91 -11.72
N PRO A 282 -11.62 -10.05 -11.02
CA PRO A 282 -12.68 -11.05 -11.14
C PRO A 282 -14.08 -10.49 -10.89
N ILE A 283 -14.23 -9.52 -9.99
CA ILE A 283 -15.51 -8.88 -9.69
C ILE A 283 -15.99 -8.04 -10.87
N LEU A 284 -15.13 -7.19 -11.43
CA LEU A 284 -15.47 -6.35 -12.58
C LEU A 284 -15.96 -7.17 -13.78
N HIS A 285 -15.32 -8.33 -14.03
CA HIS A 285 -15.74 -9.26 -15.06
C HIS A 285 -16.99 -10.09 -14.71
N SER A 286 -17.46 -10.02 -13.47
CA SER A 286 -18.63 -10.75 -12.99
C SER A 286 -19.84 -9.83 -12.74
N LEU A 287 -19.73 -8.56 -13.03
CA LEU A 287 -20.85 -7.63 -12.90
C LEU A 287 -21.93 -7.96 -13.93
N PRO A 288 -23.23 -7.86 -13.57
CA PRO A 288 -24.32 -8.05 -14.52
C PRO A 288 -24.41 -6.88 -15.51
N ASP A 289 -24.90 -7.14 -16.72
CA ASP A 289 -25.01 -6.13 -17.77
C ASP A 289 -25.95 -4.97 -17.38
N GLU A 290 -26.87 -5.22 -16.46
CA GLU A 290 -27.82 -4.22 -15.93
C GLU A 290 -27.16 -3.22 -14.98
N ALA A 291 -25.94 -3.47 -14.54
CA ALA A 291 -25.18 -2.57 -13.67
C ALA A 291 -24.45 -1.49 -14.48
N ASP A 292 -25.22 -0.62 -15.15
CA ASP A 292 -24.69 0.42 -16.06
C ASP A 292 -23.76 1.43 -15.38
N LYS A 293 -23.95 1.66 -14.08
CA LYS A 293 -23.20 2.65 -13.30
C LYS A 293 -22.58 2.01 -12.09
N VAL A 294 -21.26 2.05 -12.08
CA VAL A 294 -20.45 1.50 -10.99
C VAL A 294 -19.36 2.52 -10.65
N ASN A 295 -19.26 2.85 -9.38
CA ASN A 295 -18.15 3.64 -8.84
C ASN A 295 -17.14 2.73 -8.19
N ILE A 296 -15.88 2.83 -8.59
CA ILE A 296 -14.78 2.03 -8.07
C ILE A 296 -13.79 2.97 -7.39
N THR A 297 -13.62 2.81 -6.09
CA THR A 297 -12.68 3.63 -5.32
C THR A 297 -11.33 2.95 -5.10
N SER A 298 -11.29 1.61 -5.13
CA SER A 298 -10.02 0.87 -5.12
C SER A 298 -9.25 1.13 -6.39
N GLY A 299 -7.96 1.49 -6.27
CA GLY A 299 -7.12 1.76 -7.43
C GLY A 299 -6.79 0.49 -8.24
N TYR A 300 -6.68 0.63 -9.56
CA TYR A 300 -6.16 -0.44 -10.40
C TYR A 300 -4.66 -0.58 -10.21
N GLN A 301 -4.16 -1.77 -9.88
CA GLN A 301 -2.73 -2.00 -9.66
C GLN A 301 -1.92 -1.74 -10.93
N LEU A 302 -0.93 -0.84 -10.88
CA LEU A 302 -0.08 -0.51 -12.02
C LEU A 302 0.65 -1.74 -12.56
N GLY A 303 1.08 -2.65 -11.69
CA GLY A 303 1.76 -3.90 -12.04
C GLY A 303 0.95 -4.83 -12.95
N MET A 304 -0.39 -4.75 -12.92
CA MET A 304 -1.29 -5.53 -13.76
C MET A 304 -1.51 -4.92 -15.16
N THR A 305 -0.94 -3.74 -15.43
CA THR A 305 -1.13 -3.06 -16.72
C THR A 305 -0.16 -3.56 -17.80
N PRO A 306 -0.55 -3.48 -19.07
CA PRO A 306 0.36 -3.81 -20.17
C PRO A 306 1.63 -2.95 -20.20
N ILE A 307 1.56 -1.67 -19.82
CA ILE A 307 2.75 -0.80 -19.79
C ILE A 307 3.78 -1.28 -18.76
N ALA A 308 3.35 -1.78 -17.60
CA ALA A 308 4.23 -2.36 -16.60
C ALA A 308 4.91 -3.65 -17.12
N THR A 309 4.15 -4.46 -17.85
CA THR A 309 4.69 -5.66 -18.52
C THR A 309 5.73 -5.28 -19.59
N LEU A 310 5.46 -4.26 -20.41
CA LEU A 310 6.43 -3.75 -21.38
C LEU A 310 7.70 -3.26 -20.71
N ALA A 311 7.58 -2.43 -19.67
CA ALA A 311 8.72 -1.91 -18.92
C ALA A 311 9.56 -3.03 -18.29
N THR A 312 8.91 -4.07 -17.76
CA THR A 312 9.58 -5.26 -17.23
C THR A 312 10.32 -6.03 -18.33
N HIS A 313 9.73 -6.17 -19.51
CA HIS A 313 10.39 -6.83 -20.66
C HIS A 313 11.58 -6.03 -21.16
N LEU A 314 11.47 -4.71 -21.25
CA LEU A 314 12.57 -3.82 -21.63
C LEU A 314 13.70 -3.87 -20.58
N LEU A 315 13.36 -3.81 -19.30
CA LEU A 315 14.32 -3.91 -18.21
C LEU A 315 15.12 -5.23 -18.30
N ASN A 316 14.43 -6.34 -18.52
CA ASN A 316 15.08 -7.65 -18.71
C ASN A 316 15.91 -7.71 -20.00
N LEU A 317 15.44 -7.11 -21.09
CA LEU A 317 16.16 -7.01 -22.35
C LEU A 317 17.50 -6.26 -22.18
N TYR A 318 17.47 -5.10 -21.52
CA TYR A 318 18.62 -4.22 -21.38
C TYR A 318 19.64 -4.71 -20.33
N THR A 319 19.18 -5.44 -19.31
CA THR A 319 20.07 -5.93 -18.25
C THR A 319 20.59 -7.34 -18.54
N THR A 320 19.70 -8.29 -18.79
CA THR A 320 20.02 -9.73 -18.96
C THR A 320 20.16 -10.12 -20.42
N GLY A 321 19.35 -9.53 -21.29
CA GLY A 321 19.29 -9.86 -22.73
C GLY A 321 20.37 -9.16 -23.57
N ASN A 322 20.95 -8.08 -23.09
CA ASN A 322 21.95 -7.29 -23.81
C ASN A 322 23.34 -7.94 -23.75
N ARG A 323 23.94 -8.14 -24.90
CA ARG A 323 25.31 -8.61 -25.09
C ARG A 323 26.16 -7.50 -25.69
N SER A 324 26.39 -6.44 -24.91
CA SER A 324 27.07 -5.22 -25.37
C SER A 324 28.40 -5.46 -26.05
N LYS A 325 29.21 -6.43 -25.59
CA LYS A 325 30.49 -6.80 -26.24
C LYS A 325 30.35 -7.32 -27.69
N ARG A 326 29.17 -7.84 -28.06
CA ARG A 326 28.89 -8.43 -29.39
C ARG A 326 27.85 -7.61 -30.17
N ASN A 327 27.42 -6.47 -29.65
CA ASN A 327 26.34 -5.64 -30.21
C ASN A 327 25.12 -6.47 -30.67
N SER A 328 24.66 -7.34 -29.79
CA SER A 328 23.56 -8.29 -30.04
C SER A 328 22.69 -8.49 -28.80
N TYR A 329 21.50 -8.99 -29.02
CA TYR A 329 20.51 -9.25 -27.97
C TYR A 329 20.07 -10.71 -27.97
N SER A 330 19.64 -11.25 -26.83
CA SER A 330 19.10 -12.59 -26.75
C SER A 330 17.65 -12.64 -27.29
N LEU A 331 17.39 -13.54 -28.25
CA LEU A 331 16.11 -13.68 -28.94
C LEU A 331 14.92 -13.86 -27.96
N GLN A 332 15.14 -14.55 -26.85
CA GLN A 332 14.10 -14.79 -25.84
C GLN A 332 13.53 -13.45 -25.31
N PHE A 333 14.37 -12.48 -25.03
CA PHE A 333 13.92 -11.17 -24.52
C PHE A 333 13.46 -10.26 -25.67
N VAL A 334 14.11 -10.33 -26.82
CA VAL A 334 13.70 -9.60 -28.04
C VAL A 334 12.26 -9.94 -28.43
N ASN A 335 11.92 -11.23 -28.47
CA ASN A 335 10.56 -11.66 -28.81
C ASN A 335 9.49 -11.17 -27.85
N LYS A 336 9.79 -11.07 -26.54
CA LYS A 336 8.85 -10.53 -25.55
C LYS A 336 8.53 -9.07 -25.81
N VAL A 337 9.52 -8.29 -26.24
CA VAL A 337 9.34 -6.86 -26.57
C VAL A 337 8.65 -6.68 -27.91
N LEU A 338 9.14 -7.33 -28.99
CA LEU A 338 8.58 -7.17 -30.34
C LEU A 338 7.12 -7.62 -30.46
N ARG A 339 6.73 -8.66 -29.72
CA ARG A 339 5.35 -9.20 -29.73
C ARG A 339 4.43 -8.52 -28.71
N HIS A 340 4.96 -7.57 -27.93
CA HIS A 340 4.14 -6.87 -26.96
C HIS A 340 3.10 -5.97 -27.66
N PRO A 341 1.82 -5.92 -27.21
CA PRO A 341 0.78 -5.12 -27.86
C PRO A 341 1.13 -3.65 -28.04
N TYR A 342 1.94 -3.08 -27.13
CA TYR A 342 2.33 -1.66 -27.20
C TYR A 342 3.57 -1.40 -28.08
N ALA A 343 4.25 -2.44 -28.54
CA ALA A 343 5.38 -2.29 -29.47
C ALA A 343 4.97 -1.60 -30.79
N ARG A 344 3.72 -1.79 -31.23
CA ARG A 344 3.15 -1.12 -32.41
C ARG A 344 3.13 0.41 -32.33
N TYR A 345 3.08 0.97 -31.11
CA TYR A 345 3.15 2.42 -30.93
C TYR A 345 4.58 2.97 -31.02
N ILE A 346 5.58 2.09 -31.03
CA ILE A 346 6.98 2.45 -31.17
C ILE A 346 7.43 2.27 -32.62
N SER A 347 7.14 1.12 -33.23
CA SER A 347 7.40 0.83 -34.65
C SER A 347 6.39 -0.16 -35.22
N GLN A 348 5.92 0.13 -36.42
CA GLN A 348 5.05 -0.76 -37.21
C GLN A 348 5.80 -2.02 -37.68
N GLN A 349 7.14 -1.97 -37.73
CA GLN A 349 7.98 -3.06 -38.21
C GLN A 349 8.20 -4.17 -37.16
N CYS A 350 7.80 -3.98 -35.90
CA CYS A 350 8.03 -4.94 -34.80
C CYS A 350 7.53 -6.35 -35.14
N GLY A 351 6.34 -6.47 -35.73
CA GLY A 351 5.77 -7.75 -36.11
C GLY A 351 6.54 -8.44 -37.25
N ILE A 352 7.00 -7.66 -38.23
CA ILE A 352 7.76 -8.16 -39.39
C ILE A 352 9.12 -8.69 -38.95
N ILE A 353 9.85 -7.90 -38.13
CA ILE A 353 11.14 -8.35 -37.58
C ILE A 353 10.98 -9.59 -36.72
N ALA A 354 9.93 -9.67 -35.86
CA ALA A 354 9.68 -10.89 -35.07
C ALA A 354 9.46 -12.13 -35.92
N ALA A 355 8.71 -12.03 -37.04
CA ALA A 355 8.50 -13.12 -37.98
C ALA A 355 9.79 -13.51 -38.71
N CYS A 356 10.57 -12.55 -39.18
CA CYS A 356 11.86 -12.74 -39.82
C CYS A 356 12.85 -13.51 -38.92
N LEU A 357 12.98 -13.08 -37.66
CA LEU A 357 13.86 -13.74 -36.69
C LEU A 357 13.46 -15.17 -36.39
N GLN A 358 12.16 -15.48 -36.43
CA GLN A 358 11.65 -16.84 -36.25
C GLN A 358 12.01 -17.73 -37.45
N GLN A 359 11.90 -17.22 -38.67
CA GLN A 359 12.27 -17.94 -39.88
C GLN A 359 13.76 -18.26 -39.94
N HIS A 360 14.62 -17.29 -39.59
CA HIS A 360 16.07 -17.44 -39.67
C HIS A 360 16.70 -18.13 -38.47
N ARG A 361 15.94 -18.49 -37.41
CA ARG A 361 16.40 -19.15 -36.18
C ARG A 361 17.61 -18.49 -35.53
N GLN A 362 17.67 -17.16 -35.55
CA GLN A 362 18.77 -16.38 -34.94
C GLN A 362 18.58 -16.27 -33.44
N PHE A 363 19.37 -16.97 -32.63
CA PHE A 363 19.29 -16.92 -31.17
C PHE A 363 19.84 -15.62 -30.57
N TYR A 364 20.73 -14.96 -31.30
CA TYR A 364 21.38 -13.69 -30.89
C TYR A 364 21.40 -12.70 -32.05
N PRO A 365 20.25 -12.12 -32.42
CA PRO A 365 20.19 -11.14 -33.49
C PRO A 365 21.09 -9.93 -33.19
N SER A 366 21.80 -9.44 -34.21
CA SER A 366 22.62 -8.25 -34.11
C SER A 366 21.77 -6.98 -34.07
N HIS A 367 22.32 -5.88 -33.56
CA HIS A 367 21.69 -4.58 -33.60
C HIS A 367 21.24 -4.22 -35.03
N GLN A 368 22.10 -4.43 -36.03
CA GLN A 368 21.75 -4.13 -37.44
C GLN A 368 20.52 -4.91 -37.91
N THR A 369 20.45 -6.20 -37.58
CA THR A 369 19.27 -7.03 -37.92
C THR A 369 18.01 -6.55 -37.23
N LEU A 370 18.10 -6.12 -35.96
CA LEU A 370 16.95 -5.67 -35.17
C LEU A 370 16.44 -4.28 -35.58
N THR A 371 17.30 -3.42 -36.10
CA THR A 371 16.99 -2.04 -36.46
C THR A 371 16.76 -1.84 -37.96
N ASP A 372 16.66 -2.90 -38.72
CA ASP A 372 16.59 -2.85 -40.20
C ASP A 372 17.71 -1.96 -40.78
N ASN A 373 18.93 -2.26 -40.41
CA ASN A 373 20.13 -1.48 -40.76
C ASN A 373 20.08 0.01 -40.37
N GLY A 374 19.27 0.35 -39.33
CA GLY A 374 19.12 1.71 -38.83
C GLY A 374 18.04 2.54 -39.54
N ASN A 375 17.24 1.93 -40.41
CA ASN A 375 16.20 2.63 -41.19
C ASN A 375 14.95 3.00 -40.34
N ASP A 376 14.71 2.28 -39.24
CA ASP A 376 13.55 2.50 -38.37
C ASP A 376 13.98 3.14 -37.03
N ALA A 377 13.58 4.39 -36.81
CA ALA A 377 13.91 5.12 -35.60
C ALA A 377 13.30 4.49 -34.32
N GLY A 378 12.13 3.88 -34.40
CA GLY A 378 11.49 3.20 -33.29
C GLY A 378 12.23 1.93 -32.89
N LEU A 379 12.68 1.13 -33.87
CA LEU A 379 13.51 -0.05 -33.62
C LEU A 379 14.90 0.35 -33.08
N CYS A 380 15.51 1.43 -33.58
CA CYS A 380 16.74 1.95 -33.05
C CYS A 380 16.59 2.39 -31.58
N MET A 381 15.44 2.95 -31.20
CA MET A 381 15.11 3.29 -29.82
C MET A 381 14.94 2.01 -28.96
N LEU A 382 14.23 0.98 -29.45
CA LEU A 382 14.03 -0.27 -28.71
C LEU A 382 15.34 -1.04 -28.50
N PHE A 383 16.23 -1.00 -29.47
CA PHE A 383 17.49 -1.76 -29.47
C PHE A 383 18.70 -0.84 -29.64
N PRO A 384 19.07 -0.05 -28.59
CA PRO A 384 20.25 0.81 -28.66
C PRO A 384 21.54 0.00 -28.96
N ASN A 385 22.47 0.64 -29.65
CA ASN A 385 23.76 0.00 -29.97
C ASN A 385 24.67 -0.14 -28.73
N SER A 386 25.78 -0.86 -28.88
CA SER A 386 26.76 -1.07 -27.79
C SER A 386 27.34 0.25 -27.25
N ASP A 387 27.49 1.28 -28.11
CA ASP A 387 28.11 2.55 -27.72
C ASP A 387 27.22 3.31 -26.74
N TYR A 388 25.90 3.23 -26.93
CA TYR A 388 24.93 3.81 -25.98
C TYR A 388 25.13 3.28 -24.55
N TRP A 389 25.41 1.97 -24.40
CA TRP A 389 25.62 1.34 -23.11
C TRP A 389 27.04 1.54 -22.58
N ASN A 390 28.03 1.78 -23.45
CA ASN A 390 29.43 1.96 -23.08
C ASN A 390 29.74 3.41 -22.68
N THR A 391 28.99 4.41 -23.16
CA THR A 391 29.16 5.82 -22.73
C THR A 391 28.94 6.00 -21.23
N ALA A 392 28.19 5.07 -20.59
CA ALA A 392 27.95 5.04 -19.14
C ALA A 392 29.11 4.42 -18.33
N LYS A 393 30.12 3.80 -18.98
CA LYS A 393 31.22 3.09 -18.32
C LYS A 393 32.49 3.94 -18.18
N GLY A 394 32.36 5.22 -17.83
CA GLY A 394 33.50 6.06 -17.49
C GLY A 394 34.34 5.50 -16.33
N GLU A 395 35.65 5.80 -16.33
CA GLU A 395 36.66 5.23 -15.44
C GLU A 395 36.57 5.64 -13.94
N SER A 396 35.48 6.24 -13.47
CA SER A 396 35.33 6.69 -12.08
C SER A 396 34.37 5.83 -11.25
N ALA A 397 34.49 5.90 -9.93
CA ALA A 397 33.67 5.19 -8.94
C ALA A 397 32.15 5.37 -9.12
N ASN A 398 31.71 6.38 -9.88
CA ASN A 398 30.32 6.67 -10.22
C ASN A 398 29.80 5.89 -11.45
N SER A 399 30.51 4.87 -11.94
CA SER A 399 30.13 4.15 -13.17
C SER A 399 28.83 3.36 -13.04
N LYS A 400 28.47 2.90 -11.83
CA LYS A 400 27.23 2.16 -11.57
C LYS A 400 26.02 3.08 -11.64
N THR A 401 26.09 4.23 -11.00
CA THR A 401 25.03 5.25 -11.00
C THR A 401 24.78 5.79 -12.40
N ALA A 402 25.84 6.04 -13.18
CA ALA A 402 25.74 6.48 -14.57
C ALA A 402 25.11 5.41 -15.47
N ALA A 403 25.42 4.13 -15.28
CA ALA A 403 24.81 3.02 -16.00
C ALA A 403 23.30 2.89 -15.69
N ASN A 404 22.91 3.02 -14.42
CA ASN A 404 21.53 3.00 -13.98
C ASN A 404 20.74 4.22 -14.52
N ALA A 405 21.33 5.42 -14.49
CA ALA A 405 20.71 6.62 -15.07
C ALA A 405 20.49 6.46 -16.58
N THR A 406 21.44 5.87 -17.31
CA THR A 406 21.30 5.58 -18.74
C THR A 406 20.17 4.57 -19.00
N LEU A 407 20.07 3.51 -18.18
CA LEU A 407 19.00 2.51 -18.25
C LEU A 407 17.62 3.14 -17.99
N LEU A 408 17.50 3.94 -16.95
CA LEU A 408 16.25 4.62 -16.57
C LEU A 408 15.83 5.64 -17.63
N ARG A 409 16.79 6.42 -18.17
CA ARG A 409 16.53 7.37 -19.25
C ARG A 409 16.01 6.66 -20.50
N GLN A 410 16.59 5.51 -20.83
CA GLN A 410 16.12 4.69 -21.94
C GLN A 410 14.68 4.19 -21.74
N LEU A 411 14.36 3.70 -20.55
CA LEU A 411 12.99 3.29 -20.21
C LEU A 411 12.01 4.48 -20.30
N CYS A 412 12.38 5.65 -19.76
CA CYS A 412 11.58 6.87 -19.87
C CYS A 412 11.30 7.25 -21.32
N ASN A 413 12.32 7.20 -22.19
CA ASN A 413 12.18 7.54 -23.61
C ASN A 413 11.19 6.61 -24.33
N VAL A 414 11.29 5.30 -24.08
CA VAL A 414 10.37 4.31 -24.69
C VAL A 414 8.94 4.51 -24.18
N ILE A 415 8.73 4.65 -22.88
CA ILE A 415 7.40 4.85 -22.29
C ILE A 415 6.77 6.16 -22.80
N LYS A 416 7.55 7.24 -22.83
CA LYS A 416 7.11 8.54 -23.39
C LYS A 416 6.69 8.42 -24.85
N THR A 417 7.45 7.67 -25.66
CA THR A 417 7.13 7.46 -27.08
C THR A 417 5.82 6.69 -27.23
N VAL A 418 5.59 5.65 -26.41
CA VAL A 418 4.31 4.93 -26.40
C VAL A 418 3.16 5.90 -26.11
N GLY A 419 3.27 6.73 -25.07
CA GLY A 419 2.24 7.70 -24.71
C GLY A 419 2.00 8.77 -25.78
N VAL A 420 3.07 9.28 -26.41
CA VAL A 420 2.96 10.32 -27.46
C VAL A 420 2.32 9.76 -28.74
N ASN A 421 2.70 8.56 -29.16
CA ASN A 421 2.21 7.95 -30.39
C ASN A 421 0.81 7.34 -30.25
N ALA A 422 0.33 7.15 -29.03
CA ALA A 422 -1.00 6.62 -28.73
C ALA A 422 -2.02 7.70 -28.33
N LYS A 423 -1.83 8.95 -28.73
CA LYS A 423 -2.72 10.09 -28.36
C LYS A 423 -4.18 9.89 -28.77
N ASP A 424 -4.42 9.16 -29.85
CA ASP A 424 -5.77 8.92 -30.37
C ASP A 424 -6.50 7.77 -29.66
N VAL A 425 -5.82 7.07 -28.76
CA VAL A 425 -6.41 6.00 -27.94
C VAL A 425 -7.22 6.66 -26.83
N LYS A 426 -8.55 6.54 -26.91
CA LYS A 426 -9.50 7.09 -25.92
C LYS A 426 -9.67 6.21 -24.66
N ASP A 427 -8.73 5.32 -24.40
CA ASP A 427 -8.73 4.47 -23.21
C ASP A 427 -8.05 5.22 -22.05
N ALA A 428 -8.84 5.64 -21.07
CA ALA A 428 -8.36 6.37 -19.90
C ALA A 428 -7.36 5.54 -19.07
N LEU A 429 -7.58 4.23 -18.94
CA LEU A 429 -6.66 3.34 -18.22
C LEU A 429 -5.31 3.25 -18.92
N PHE A 430 -5.31 3.19 -20.25
CA PHE A 430 -4.07 3.21 -21.03
C PHE A 430 -3.28 4.51 -20.79
N GLN A 431 -3.94 5.65 -20.87
CA GLN A 431 -3.29 6.97 -20.72
C GLN A 431 -2.74 7.13 -19.31
N GLU A 432 -3.57 6.89 -18.29
CA GLU A 432 -3.18 7.06 -16.90
C GLU A 432 -2.09 6.06 -16.47
N SER A 433 -2.19 4.79 -16.89
CA SER A 433 -1.16 3.79 -16.60
C SER A 433 0.20 4.15 -17.21
N THR A 434 0.18 4.66 -18.45
CA THR A 434 1.40 5.07 -19.14
C THR A 434 2.03 6.30 -18.45
N PHE A 435 1.22 7.28 -18.08
CA PHE A 435 1.67 8.44 -17.33
C PHE A 435 2.23 8.06 -15.94
N ARG A 436 1.52 7.21 -15.21
CA ARG A 436 1.95 6.74 -13.89
C ARG A 436 3.26 5.97 -13.96
N MET A 437 3.40 5.08 -14.95
CA MET A 437 4.64 4.34 -15.17
C MET A 437 5.81 5.27 -15.50
N TYR A 438 5.59 6.25 -16.37
CA TYR A 438 6.59 7.28 -16.67
C TYR A 438 7.02 8.03 -15.41
N THR A 439 6.07 8.44 -14.58
CA THR A 439 6.33 9.16 -13.33
C THR A 439 7.19 8.34 -12.36
N VAL A 440 6.89 7.04 -12.19
CA VAL A 440 7.66 6.14 -11.32
C VAL A 440 9.12 6.01 -11.82
N ILE A 441 9.32 5.76 -13.11
CA ILE A 441 10.67 5.61 -13.68
C ILE A 441 11.42 6.94 -13.66
N ASN A 442 10.76 8.05 -14.00
CA ASN A 442 11.38 9.38 -14.00
C ASN A 442 11.80 9.84 -12.58
N ARG A 443 11.04 9.47 -11.56
CA ARG A 443 11.40 9.71 -10.16
C ARG A 443 12.72 9.01 -9.79
N LEU A 444 12.88 7.74 -10.17
CA LEU A 444 14.12 7.01 -9.96
C LEU A 444 15.28 7.59 -10.79
N LEU A 445 15.01 8.06 -12.01
CA LEU A 445 16.00 8.74 -12.84
C LEU A 445 16.51 10.00 -12.15
N SER A 446 15.62 10.85 -11.66
CA SER A 446 16.00 12.07 -10.94
C SER A 446 16.87 11.78 -9.71
N LEU A 447 16.49 10.80 -8.89
CA LEU A 447 17.26 10.40 -7.72
C LEU A 447 18.65 9.83 -8.10
N SER A 448 18.73 9.09 -9.21
CA SER A 448 20.00 8.57 -9.72
C SER A 448 20.90 9.68 -10.27
N GLU A 449 20.34 10.66 -10.97
CA GLU A 449 21.10 11.81 -11.54
C GLU A 449 21.57 12.77 -10.45
N CYS A 450 20.80 12.96 -9.37
CA CYS A 450 21.22 13.76 -8.21
C CYS A 450 22.26 13.04 -7.33
N GLY A 451 22.54 11.74 -7.57
CA GLY A 451 23.46 10.96 -6.75
C GLY A 451 22.89 10.51 -5.41
N ASP A 452 21.58 10.67 -5.20
CA ASP A 452 20.89 10.20 -4.00
C ASP A 452 20.66 8.68 -4.02
N LEU A 453 20.49 8.10 -5.22
CA LEU A 453 20.28 6.67 -5.44
C LEU A 453 21.53 6.02 -6.02
N ASP A 454 22.43 5.57 -5.16
CA ASP A 454 23.62 4.80 -5.56
C ASP A 454 23.42 3.32 -5.23
N VAL A 455 22.93 2.57 -6.20
CA VAL A 455 22.58 1.14 -6.08
C VAL A 455 23.12 0.36 -7.27
N ASP A 456 23.25 -0.94 -7.11
CA ASP A 456 23.52 -1.82 -8.23
C ASP A 456 22.27 -2.02 -9.11
N THR A 457 22.44 -2.55 -10.32
CA THR A 457 21.35 -2.78 -11.27
C THR A 457 20.34 -3.82 -10.75
N THR A 458 20.77 -4.76 -9.90
CA THR A 458 19.88 -5.79 -9.31
C THR A 458 18.93 -5.16 -8.32
N THR A 459 19.44 -4.31 -7.46
CA THR A 459 18.67 -3.51 -6.50
C THR A 459 17.72 -2.56 -7.21
N LEU A 460 18.21 -1.85 -8.24
CA LEU A 460 17.35 -0.97 -9.05
C LEU A 460 16.14 -1.75 -9.62
N ARG A 461 16.37 -2.96 -10.14
CA ARG A 461 15.27 -3.80 -10.65
C ARG A 461 14.26 -4.19 -9.58
N ARG A 462 14.72 -4.51 -8.36
CA ARG A 462 13.84 -4.80 -7.21
C ARG A 462 13.04 -3.58 -6.79
N LEU A 463 13.69 -2.40 -6.73
CA LEU A 463 13.03 -1.14 -6.43
C LEU A 463 11.95 -0.78 -7.47
N ILE A 464 12.27 -0.90 -8.76
CA ILE A 464 11.29 -0.67 -9.84
C ILE A 464 10.09 -1.61 -9.64
N LYS A 465 10.35 -2.90 -9.42
CA LYS A 465 9.27 -3.88 -9.21
C LYS A 465 8.42 -3.48 -7.99
N GLN A 466 9.02 -3.22 -6.85
CA GLN A 466 8.31 -2.85 -5.62
C GLN A 466 7.46 -1.60 -5.80
N LEU A 467 8.00 -0.55 -6.45
CA LEU A 467 7.26 0.68 -6.71
C LEU A 467 6.11 0.46 -7.69
N VAL A 468 6.29 -0.39 -8.70
CA VAL A 468 5.24 -0.71 -9.67
C VAL A 468 4.14 -1.55 -9.03
N ASP A 469 4.50 -2.51 -8.18
CA ASP A 469 3.55 -3.38 -7.47
C ASP A 469 2.75 -2.60 -6.41
N SER A 470 3.34 -1.59 -5.78
CA SER A 470 2.68 -0.73 -4.79
C SER A 470 1.89 0.44 -5.40
N ALA A 471 2.16 0.79 -6.65
CA ALA A 471 1.49 1.91 -7.31
C ALA A 471 0.10 1.52 -7.79
N THR A 472 -0.88 2.38 -7.54
CA THR A 472 -2.25 2.22 -8.02
C THR A 472 -2.65 3.36 -8.95
N ILE A 473 -3.56 3.08 -9.85
CA ILE A 473 -4.17 4.02 -10.79
C ILE A 473 -5.59 4.27 -10.28
N PRO A 474 -5.94 5.50 -9.89
CA PRO A 474 -7.29 5.79 -9.42
C PRO A 474 -8.29 5.68 -10.58
N PHE A 475 -9.45 5.11 -10.31
CA PHE A 475 -10.58 5.22 -11.22
C PHE A 475 -11.23 6.60 -11.04
N HIS A 476 -11.41 7.31 -12.14
CA HIS A 476 -12.14 8.57 -12.14
C HIS A 476 -13.64 8.27 -12.29
N GLY A 477 -14.33 8.11 -11.17
CA GLY A 477 -15.77 7.91 -11.09
C GLY A 477 -16.45 9.05 -10.33
N GLU A 478 -17.77 9.20 -10.51
CA GLU A 478 -18.56 10.08 -9.66
C GLU A 478 -18.93 9.35 -8.36
N PRO A 479 -18.44 9.78 -7.18
CA PRO A 479 -18.56 9.01 -5.92
C PRO A 479 -20.00 8.73 -5.48
N ILE A 480 -20.99 9.39 -6.07
CA ILE A 480 -22.41 9.34 -5.64
C ILE A 480 -23.25 8.51 -6.62
N VAL A 481 -22.71 8.05 -7.73
CA VAL A 481 -23.49 7.44 -8.82
C VAL A 481 -23.23 5.94 -8.91
N GLY A 482 -24.30 5.15 -8.88
CA GLY A 482 -24.26 3.71 -9.12
C GLY A 482 -23.78 2.88 -7.93
N ILE A 483 -23.54 1.60 -8.20
CA ILE A 483 -23.07 0.63 -7.21
C ILE A 483 -21.66 1.00 -6.76
N GLN A 484 -21.42 0.97 -5.45
CA GLN A 484 -20.13 1.32 -4.87
C GLN A 484 -19.28 0.07 -4.68
N ILE A 485 -18.14 -0.03 -5.36
CA ILE A 485 -17.14 -1.09 -5.17
C ILE A 485 -15.90 -0.46 -4.54
N MET A 486 -15.56 -0.87 -3.32
CA MET A 486 -14.54 -0.20 -2.52
C MET A 486 -13.82 -1.13 -1.55
N GLY A 487 -12.62 -0.75 -1.13
CA GLY A 487 -11.94 -1.37 -0.01
C GLY A 487 -12.58 -0.98 1.33
N VAL A 488 -12.16 -1.67 2.40
CA VAL A 488 -12.70 -1.40 3.75
C VAL A 488 -12.39 0.02 4.21
N LEU A 489 -11.22 0.54 3.91
CA LEU A 489 -10.80 1.87 4.37
C LEU A 489 -11.59 3.01 3.71
N GLU A 490 -12.03 2.82 2.49
CA GLU A 490 -12.80 3.79 1.72
C GLU A 490 -14.26 3.89 2.19
N THR A 491 -14.76 2.89 2.95
CA THR A 491 -16.12 2.90 3.51
C THR A 491 -16.29 3.84 4.69
N ARG A 492 -15.22 4.46 5.18
CA ARG A 492 -15.27 5.36 6.34
C ARG A 492 -16.23 6.52 6.10
N ASN A 493 -17.11 6.76 7.08
CA ASN A 493 -18.13 7.82 7.07
C ASN A 493 -19.17 7.70 5.92
N LEU A 494 -19.25 6.52 5.27
CA LEU A 494 -20.29 6.22 4.28
C LEU A 494 -21.31 5.23 4.86
N ASP A 495 -22.55 5.36 4.45
CA ASP A 495 -23.67 4.51 4.87
C ASP A 495 -24.31 3.83 3.66
N PHE A 496 -24.64 2.55 3.83
CA PHE A 496 -25.25 1.73 2.79
C PHE A 496 -26.39 0.90 3.35
N ASP A 497 -27.47 0.76 2.58
CA ASP A 497 -28.61 -0.09 2.95
C ASP A 497 -28.32 -1.56 2.62
N HIS A 498 -27.69 -1.80 1.46
CA HIS A 498 -27.29 -3.12 0.97
C HIS A 498 -25.77 -3.26 0.99
N LEU A 499 -25.28 -4.23 1.73
CA LEU A 499 -23.86 -4.43 1.96
C LEU A 499 -23.44 -5.86 1.65
N LEU A 500 -22.43 -6.00 0.78
CA LEU A 500 -21.75 -7.26 0.52
C LEU A 500 -20.26 -7.12 0.86
N LEU A 501 -19.80 -7.82 1.90
CA LEU A 501 -18.37 -7.94 2.21
C LEU A 501 -17.81 -9.21 1.59
N LEU A 502 -16.67 -9.11 0.92
CA LEU A 502 -15.98 -10.22 0.29
C LEU A 502 -14.63 -10.47 0.93
N SER A 503 -14.21 -11.74 0.97
CA SER A 503 -12.94 -12.19 1.56
C SER A 503 -12.74 -11.75 3.01
N CYS A 504 -13.81 -11.75 3.81
CA CYS A 504 -13.78 -11.38 5.22
C CYS A 504 -13.17 -12.50 6.08
N ASN A 505 -11.92 -12.82 5.80
CA ASN A 505 -11.13 -13.83 6.50
C ASN A 505 -10.22 -13.20 7.55
N GLU A 506 -9.77 -14.02 8.49
CA GLU A 506 -8.67 -13.66 9.38
C GLU A 506 -7.42 -13.35 8.54
N GLY A 507 -6.73 -12.25 8.87
CA GLY A 507 -5.61 -11.73 8.07
C GLY A 507 -5.98 -10.71 7.00
N ASN A 508 -7.22 -10.74 6.48
CA ASN A 508 -7.76 -9.68 5.61
C ASN A 508 -8.56 -8.65 6.43
N MET A 509 -9.26 -9.11 7.45
CA MET A 509 -10.06 -8.30 8.38
C MET A 509 -9.90 -8.83 9.81
N PRO A 510 -8.97 -8.29 10.62
CA PRO A 510 -8.07 -7.15 10.37
C PRO A 510 -6.90 -7.48 9.44
N LYS A 511 -6.44 -6.49 8.66
CA LYS A 511 -5.26 -6.57 7.80
C LYS A 511 -4.03 -5.98 8.50
N GLY A 512 -2.85 -6.57 8.28
CA GLY A 512 -1.59 -5.98 8.76
C GLY A 512 -1.39 -6.01 10.28
N VAL A 513 -2.04 -6.92 10.98
CA VAL A 513 -1.92 -7.05 12.45
C VAL A 513 -0.51 -7.49 12.86
N ASN A 514 0.20 -8.21 11.99
CA ASN A 514 1.55 -8.73 12.23
C ASN A 514 2.64 -7.82 11.63
N ASP A 515 2.40 -6.51 11.53
CA ASP A 515 3.40 -5.58 11.02
C ASP A 515 4.65 -5.60 11.91
N SER A 516 5.78 -5.62 11.25
CA SER A 516 7.08 -5.67 11.86
C SER A 516 7.50 -4.34 12.41
N SER A 517 8.26 -4.41 13.46
CA SER A 517 8.91 -3.27 14.09
C SER A 517 10.16 -3.74 14.78
N PHE A 518 11.17 -2.88 14.85
CA PHE A 518 12.33 -3.12 15.71
C PHE A 518 11.97 -2.94 17.20
N ILE A 519 10.96 -2.12 17.50
CA ILE A 519 10.59 -1.79 18.88
C ILE A 519 9.65 -2.89 19.42
N PRO A 520 10.04 -3.65 20.45
CA PRO A 520 9.22 -4.70 21.03
C PRO A 520 7.86 -4.19 21.55
N TYR A 521 6.85 -5.08 21.54
CA TYR A 521 5.49 -4.75 21.97
C TYR A 521 5.44 -4.15 23.39
N SER A 522 6.22 -4.70 24.33
CA SER A 522 6.29 -4.21 25.72
C SER A 522 6.75 -2.75 25.79
N ILE A 523 7.75 -2.38 25.01
CA ILE A 523 8.28 -1.03 24.93
C ILE A 523 7.28 -0.12 24.22
N ARG A 524 6.70 -0.56 23.11
CA ARG A 524 5.63 0.17 22.43
C ARG A 524 4.50 0.53 23.38
N LYS A 525 4.03 -0.47 24.15
CA LYS A 525 2.97 -0.27 25.15
C LYS A 525 3.37 0.68 26.27
N ALA A 526 4.60 0.55 26.81
CA ALA A 526 5.11 1.38 27.89
C ALA A 526 5.23 2.86 27.51
N TYR A 527 5.67 3.15 26.28
CA TYR A 527 5.85 4.53 25.81
C TYR A 527 4.67 5.06 24.98
N GLY A 528 3.58 4.30 24.89
CA GLY A 528 2.36 4.72 24.21
C GLY A 528 2.50 4.84 22.69
N LEU A 529 3.39 4.03 22.11
CA LEU A 529 3.50 3.86 20.66
C LEU A 529 2.35 3.00 20.14
N THR A 530 2.14 3.00 18.83
CA THR A 530 1.09 2.21 18.19
C THR A 530 1.35 0.71 18.37
N THR A 531 0.40 -0.02 18.93
CA THR A 531 0.46 -1.47 19.16
C THR A 531 -0.48 -2.24 18.24
N ILE A 532 -0.34 -3.56 18.24
CA ILE A 532 -1.27 -4.46 17.55
C ILE A 532 -2.71 -4.26 18.05
N ASP A 533 -2.89 -4.07 19.37
CA ASP A 533 -4.20 -3.84 19.97
C ASP A 533 -4.89 -2.58 19.41
N ASN A 534 -4.12 -1.52 19.18
CA ASN A 534 -4.61 -0.29 18.56
C ASN A 534 -5.15 -0.57 17.13
N LYS A 535 -4.40 -1.32 16.33
CA LYS A 535 -4.80 -1.70 14.98
C LYS A 535 -6.06 -2.58 14.98
N VAL A 536 -6.12 -3.57 15.86
CA VAL A 536 -7.31 -4.43 16.02
C VAL A 536 -8.54 -3.59 16.39
N ALA A 537 -8.41 -2.63 17.30
CA ALA A 537 -9.51 -1.77 17.70
C ALA A 537 -9.99 -0.87 16.57
N ILE A 538 -9.08 -0.33 15.75
CA ILE A 538 -9.43 0.47 14.57
C ILE A 538 -10.24 -0.37 13.56
N TYR A 539 -9.78 -1.59 13.24
CA TYR A 539 -10.49 -2.48 12.32
C TYR A 539 -11.82 -2.97 12.90
N SER A 540 -11.89 -3.21 14.21
CA SER A 540 -13.15 -3.51 14.91
C SER A 540 -14.16 -2.38 14.73
N TYR A 541 -13.73 -1.12 14.89
CA TYR A 541 -14.57 0.04 14.66
C TYR A 541 -15.03 0.10 13.19
N TYR A 542 -14.15 -0.07 12.21
CA TYR A 542 -14.54 -0.04 10.80
C TYR A 542 -15.58 -1.11 10.47
N PHE A 543 -15.42 -2.32 11.00
CA PHE A 543 -16.38 -3.41 10.81
C PHE A 543 -17.74 -3.07 11.39
N HIS A 544 -17.82 -2.71 12.67
CA HIS A 544 -19.08 -2.41 13.34
C HIS A 544 -19.77 -1.15 12.78
N ARG A 545 -18.98 -0.13 12.50
CA ARG A 545 -19.47 1.12 11.91
C ARG A 545 -20.08 0.88 10.53
N LEU A 546 -19.50 0.04 9.71
CA LEU A 546 -20.02 -0.32 8.40
C LEU A 546 -21.38 -1.05 8.49
N LEU A 547 -21.54 -1.91 9.51
CA LEU A 547 -22.78 -2.66 9.73
C LEU A 547 -23.88 -1.84 10.42
N GLN A 548 -23.54 -0.78 11.16
CA GLN A 548 -24.49 -0.13 12.09
C GLN A 548 -25.76 0.37 11.39
N ARG A 549 -25.68 0.95 10.21
CA ARG A 549 -26.82 1.53 9.48
C ARG A 549 -27.33 0.65 8.34
N SER A 550 -26.64 -0.40 7.98
CA SER A 550 -27.06 -1.32 6.91
C SER A 550 -28.22 -2.22 7.36
N THR A 551 -29.14 -2.50 6.46
CA THR A 551 -30.33 -3.34 6.72
C THR A 551 -30.23 -4.73 6.10
N ASP A 552 -29.55 -4.85 4.95
CA ASP A 552 -29.36 -6.09 4.18
C ASP A 552 -27.86 -6.36 4.05
N ILE A 553 -27.35 -7.29 4.83
CA ILE A 553 -25.94 -7.54 5.02
C ILE A 553 -25.60 -8.97 4.59
N THR A 554 -24.66 -9.11 3.67
CA THR A 554 -24.09 -10.40 3.28
C THR A 554 -22.59 -10.35 3.48
N ILE A 555 -22.02 -11.29 4.25
CA ILE A 555 -20.59 -11.39 4.47
C ILE A 555 -20.09 -12.73 3.98
N MET A 556 -19.08 -12.70 3.12
CA MET A 556 -18.48 -13.89 2.51
C MET A 556 -17.03 -14.08 2.99
N TYR A 557 -16.68 -15.33 3.21
CA TYR A 557 -15.32 -15.72 3.59
C TYR A 557 -14.90 -17.02 2.89
N ASN A 558 -13.61 -17.23 2.72
CA ASN A 558 -13.07 -18.48 2.21
C ASN A 558 -12.98 -19.52 3.34
N ASN A 559 -13.34 -20.76 3.05
CA ASN A 559 -13.21 -21.88 3.97
C ASN A 559 -12.10 -22.89 3.57
N ALA A 560 -11.40 -22.64 2.45
CA ALA A 560 -10.27 -23.43 2.03
C ALA A 560 -8.95 -22.74 2.42
N THR A 561 -7.97 -23.53 2.84
CA THR A 561 -6.60 -23.07 3.07
C THR A 561 -5.87 -22.99 1.72
N ASP A 562 -5.38 -21.82 1.36
CA ASP A 562 -4.56 -21.62 0.16
C ASP A 562 -3.44 -20.63 0.46
N ASN A 563 -2.25 -20.86 -0.08
CA ASN A 563 -1.08 -19.97 -0.01
C ASN A 563 -0.75 -19.42 1.40
N GLY A 564 -0.90 -20.25 2.45
CA GLY A 564 -0.58 -19.86 3.83
C GLY A 564 -1.66 -19.03 4.53
N GLN A 565 -2.79 -18.76 3.88
CA GLN A 565 -3.96 -18.20 4.54
C GLN A 565 -4.81 -19.31 5.15
N THR A 566 -5.20 -19.13 6.42
CA THR A 566 -6.14 -20.02 7.09
C THR A 566 -7.54 -19.78 6.52
N GLY A 567 -8.30 -20.86 6.23
CA GLY A 567 -9.68 -20.76 5.77
C GLY A 567 -10.67 -20.36 6.87
N GLU A 568 -10.26 -19.47 7.77
CA GLU A 568 -11.02 -19.02 8.93
C GLU A 568 -11.74 -17.71 8.68
N MET A 569 -12.98 -17.61 9.16
CA MET A 569 -13.69 -16.33 9.13
C MET A 569 -13.03 -15.31 10.07
N SER A 570 -13.17 -14.05 9.76
CA SER A 570 -12.66 -12.95 10.60
C SER A 570 -13.15 -13.06 12.04
N ARG A 571 -12.27 -12.78 13.00
CA ARG A 571 -12.60 -12.69 14.41
C ARG A 571 -13.77 -11.74 14.71
N PHE A 572 -13.93 -10.68 13.90
CA PHE A 572 -15.04 -9.73 14.05
C PHE A 572 -16.39 -10.34 13.65
N MET A 573 -16.41 -11.25 12.66
CA MET A 573 -17.63 -12.00 12.32
C MET A 573 -18.03 -12.93 13.48
N LEU A 574 -17.07 -13.62 14.08
CA LEU A 574 -17.30 -14.49 15.25
C LEU A 574 -17.78 -13.69 16.45
N GLN A 575 -17.12 -12.57 16.74
CA GLN A 575 -17.49 -11.67 17.82
C GLN A 575 -18.92 -11.13 17.63
N PHE A 576 -19.22 -10.62 16.44
CA PHE A 576 -20.54 -10.11 16.13
C PHE A 576 -21.63 -11.18 16.24
N MET A 577 -21.36 -12.43 15.86
CA MET A 577 -22.26 -13.55 16.00
C MET A 577 -22.56 -13.88 17.48
N ILE A 578 -21.56 -13.72 18.37
CA ILE A 578 -21.71 -14.02 19.81
C ILE A 578 -22.34 -12.85 20.54
N ASP A 579 -21.93 -11.61 20.23
CA ASP A 579 -22.34 -10.40 20.97
C ASP A 579 -23.69 -9.85 20.50
N SER A 580 -24.11 -10.16 19.26
CA SER A 580 -25.37 -9.68 18.71
C SER A 580 -26.51 -10.71 18.92
N ASN A 581 -27.71 -10.22 19.14
CA ASN A 581 -28.93 -11.04 19.22
C ASN A 581 -29.59 -11.27 17.85
N PHE A 582 -28.85 -11.10 16.74
CA PHE A 582 -29.39 -11.27 15.41
C PHE A 582 -29.46 -12.74 14.99
N ASP A 583 -30.54 -13.10 14.28
CA ASP A 583 -30.63 -14.38 13.58
C ASP A 583 -29.81 -14.31 12.29
N ILE A 584 -28.60 -14.87 12.33
CA ILE A 584 -27.65 -14.88 11.22
C ILE A 584 -27.86 -16.15 10.39
N LYS A 585 -28.21 -15.99 9.11
CA LYS A 585 -28.36 -17.10 8.18
C LYS A 585 -26.98 -17.59 7.71
N HIS A 586 -26.71 -18.87 7.83
CA HIS A 586 -25.50 -19.50 7.34
C HIS A 586 -25.76 -20.24 6.02
N GLN A 587 -24.94 -19.99 5.03
CA GLN A 587 -25.00 -20.63 3.72
C GLN A 587 -23.59 -21.08 3.28
N SER A 588 -23.54 -22.11 2.44
CA SER A 588 -22.30 -22.55 1.79
C SER A 588 -22.45 -22.44 0.28
N LEU A 589 -21.49 -21.81 -0.35
CA LEU A 589 -21.44 -21.71 -1.81
C LEU A 589 -20.80 -22.99 -2.35
N LEU A 590 -21.60 -23.82 -2.99
CA LEU A 590 -21.13 -25.05 -3.62
C LEU A 590 -20.83 -24.76 -5.09
N THR A 591 -19.59 -24.95 -5.50
CA THR A 591 -19.22 -24.98 -6.93
C THR A 591 -19.63 -26.35 -7.47
N GLN A 592 -20.84 -26.48 -8.00
CA GLN A 592 -21.21 -27.66 -8.76
C GLN A 592 -20.49 -27.63 -10.10
N ASN A 593 -19.43 -28.41 -10.21
CA ASN A 593 -18.98 -28.88 -11.51
C ASN A 593 -20.06 -29.82 -12.05
N LYS A 594 -20.92 -29.32 -12.94
CA LYS A 594 -21.64 -30.19 -13.84
C LYS A 594 -20.59 -30.88 -14.69
N ILE A 595 -20.18 -32.06 -14.30
CA ILE A 595 -19.44 -32.98 -15.20
C ILE A 595 -20.40 -33.22 -16.33
N ALA A 596 -20.18 -32.56 -17.48
CA ALA A 596 -20.86 -32.93 -18.70
C ALA A 596 -20.43 -34.35 -19.00
N THR A 597 -21.31 -35.30 -18.74
CA THR A 597 -21.11 -36.68 -19.19
C THR A 597 -21.05 -36.63 -20.71
N ARG A 598 -19.84 -36.68 -21.25
CA ARG A 598 -19.65 -36.96 -22.69
C ARG A 598 -20.35 -38.28 -22.96
N LYS A 599 -21.38 -38.25 -23.82
CA LYS A 599 -21.90 -39.48 -24.39
C LYS A 599 -20.74 -40.12 -25.14
N PRO A 600 -20.43 -41.40 -24.89
CA PRO A 600 -19.44 -42.09 -25.69
C PRO A 600 -19.89 -42.07 -27.15
N THR A 601 -19.01 -41.60 -28.03
CA THR A 601 -19.16 -41.69 -29.47
C THR A 601 -19.02 -43.13 -29.91
#